data_c6d4c5294829e45ae6c36d9fc6c4161a
#
_entry.id   c6d4c5294829e45ae6c36d9fc6c4161a
#
_cell.length_a   1.000
_cell.length_b   1.000
_cell.length_c   1.000
_cell.angle_alpha   90.00
_cell.angle_beta   90.00
_cell.angle_gamma   90.00
#
_symmetry.space_group_name_H-M   'P 1'
#
loop_
_entity.id
_entity.type
_entity.pdbx_description
1 polymer ?
#
loop_
_entity_poly.entity_id
_entity_poly.type
_entity_poly.pdbx_seq_one_letter_code
_entity_poly.pdbx_strand_id
1 'polypeptide(L)'
;MTENSPRRSAYARLLDRAIRILAMRDHSEQELRRKLTAPVMGKNGPEPIDAPPEDVEKVVAWCFENRYLDDGRFVQQFMAGRSRKGYGPARIRQELGQKGITREVIEQAMRECEIDWAAQAREQAQRKYGEPLPTVFAEKVKIQRFLLYRGYLMEDIQEIWRNFAD
;
A
#
# COMPACT_ATOMS: atom_id res chain seq x y z
N MET A 1 -43.43 14.08 18.79
CA MET A 1 -43.12 13.78 18.66
C MET A 1 -42.65 13.66 18.00
N THR A 2 -42.36 13.60 17.71
CA THR A 2 -41.96 13.44 17.17
C THR A 2 -41.27 13.12 16.60
N GLU A 3 -41.00 13.33 16.22
CA GLU A 3 -40.51 12.94 15.70
C GLU A 3 -39.94 12.22 15.41
N ASN A 4 -39.84 12.48 14.69
CA ASN A 4 -39.32 11.15 14.71
C ASN A 4 -38.76 10.63 13.40
N SER A 5 -37.76 11.31 12.86
CA SER A 5 -36.90 10.64 11.88
C SER A 5 -36.28 9.43 12.58
N PRO A 6 -36.50 8.22 12.09
CA PRO A 6 -35.90 7.05 12.70
C PRO A 6 -34.38 7.22 12.74
N ARG A 7 -33.78 6.94 13.90
CA ARG A 7 -32.33 6.93 14.00
C ARG A 7 -31.78 5.94 12.97
N ARG A 8 -30.80 6.36 12.21
CA ARG A 8 -30.10 5.44 11.30
C ARG A 8 -29.48 4.34 12.12
N SER A 9 -29.56 3.11 11.63
CA SER A 9 -28.95 1.97 12.29
C SER A 9 -27.42 2.13 12.30
N ALA A 10 -26.77 1.44 13.23
CA ALA A 10 -25.31 1.41 13.25
C ALA A 10 -24.74 0.92 11.91
N TYR A 11 -25.36 -0.09 11.32
CA TYR A 11 -24.98 -0.58 10.01
C TYR A 11 -25.01 0.53 8.96
N ALA A 12 -26.10 1.27 8.87
CA ALA A 12 -26.25 2.32 7.87
C ALA A 12 -25.19 3.41 8.04
N ARG A 13 -24.91 3.81 9.28
CA ARG A 13 -23.88 4.81 9.56
C ARG A 13 -22.48 4.31 9.20
N LEU A 14 -22.18 3.06 9.54
CA LEU A 14 -20.89 2.45 9.21
C LEU A 14 -20.72 2.30 7.69
N LEU A 15 -21.78 1.91 7.00
CA LEU A 15 -21.73 1.77 5.54
C LEU A 15 -21.46 3.12 4.87
N ASP A 16 -22.16 4.17 5.29
CA ASP A 16 -21.92 5.51 4.76
C ASP A 16 -20.49 5.95 5.01
N ARG A 17 -19.98 5.68 6.20
CA ARG A 17 -18.61 6.02 6.55
C ARG A 17 -17.61 5.26 5.68
N ALA A 18 -17.84 3.96 5.47
CA ALA A 18 -16.98 3.14 4.63
C ALA A 18 -16.94 3.67 3.19
N ILE A 19 -18.10 4.01 2.64
CA ILE A 19 -18.19 4.54 1.29
C ILE A 19 -17.38 5.85 1.17
N ARG A 20 -17.51 6.74 2.17
CA ARG A 20 -16.74 7.99 2.17
C ARG A 20 -15.23 7.75 2.24
N ILE A 21 -14.82 6.80 3.09
CA ILE A 21 -13.39 6.45 3.21
C ILE A 21 -12.86 5.92 1.89
N LEU A 22 -13.59 5.00 1.28
CA LEU A 22 -13.15 4.34 0.05
C LEU A 22 -13.26 5.25 -1.18
N ALA A 23 -14.07 6.29 -1.11
CA ALA A 23 -14.15 7.29 -2.18
C ALA A 23 -12.87 8.12 -2.27
N MET A 24 -12.12 8.26 -1.20
CA MET A 24 -10.90 9.06 -1.18
C MET A 24 -9.75 8.34 -1.88
N ARG A 25 -9.63 7.04 -1.70
CA ARG A 25 -8.64 6.17 -2.36
C ARG A 25 -8.98 4.72 -2.04
N ASP A 26 -8.34 3.80 -2.75
CA ASP A 26 -8.47 2.40 -2.40
C ASP A 26 -7.76 2.13 -1.06
N HIS A 27 -8.34 1.23 -0.29
CA HIS A 27 -7.82 0.79 1.01
C HIS A 27 -7.76 -0.72 1.02
N SER A 28 -6.84 -1.27 1.83
CA SER A 28 -6.91 -2.69 2.16
C SER A 28 -8.06 -2.92 3.13
N GLU A 29 -8.49 -4.18 3.24
CA GLU A 29 -9.53 -4.53 4.21
C GLU A 29 -9.11 -4.12 5.63
N GLN A 30 -7.88 -4.40 6.01
CA GLN A 30 -7.36 -4.08 7.34
C GLN A 30 -7.39 -2.57 7.60
N GLU A 31 -7.00 -1.77 6.61
CA GLU A 31 -7.05 -0.31 6.74
C GLU A 31 -8.48 0.17 6.94
N LEU A 32 -9.42 -0.38 6.16
CA LEU A 32 -10.81 0.00 6.30
C LEU A 32 -11.35 -0.36 7.67
N ARG A 33 -11.10 -1.59 8.14
CA ARG A 33 -11.55 -2.03 9.46
C ARG A 33 -11.02 -1.11 10.55
N ARG A 34 -9.75 -0.76 10.49
CA ARG A 34 -9.15 0.13 11.48
C ARG A 34 -9.80 1.50 11.46
N LYS A 35 -10.05 2.05 10.28
CA LYS A 35 -10.68 3.37 10.17
C LYS A 35 -12.15 3.36 10.60
N LEU A 36 -12.87 2.27 10.33
CA LEU A 36 -14.26 2.15 10.74
C LEU A 36 -14.42 2.08 12.25
N THR A 37 -13.46 1.52 12.96
CA THR A 37 -13.53 1.34 14.40
C THR A 37 -12.74 2.37 15.19
N ALA A 38 -12.04 3.27 14.52
CA ALA A 38 -11.27 4.30 15.18
C ALA A 38 -12.18 5.38 15.77
N PRO A 39 -11.83 5.92 16.95
CA PRO A 39 -12.57 7.05 17.52
C PRO A 39 -12.56 8.24 16.56
N VAL A 40 -13.65 9.03 16.59
CA VAL A 40 -13.72 10.28 15.83
C VAL A 40 -13.47 11.45 16.77
N MET A 41 -12.93 12.54 16.23
CA MET A 41 -12.70 13.75 17.04
C MET A 41 -14.01 14.48 17.24
N GLY A 42 -14.40 14.61 18.50
CA GLY A 42 -15.53 15.42 18.91
C GLY A 42 -15.07 16.70 19.56
N LYS A 43 -16.04 17.46 20.10
CA LYS A 43 -15.74 18.74 20.75
C LYS A 43 -14.81 18.58 21.95
N ASN A 44 -14.90 17.48 22.66
CA ASN A 44 -14.16 17.23 23.91
C ASN A 44 -13.06 16.19 23.71
N GLY A 45 -12.58 16.01 22.49
CA GLY A 45 -11.54 15.06 22.18
C GLY A 45 -12.07 13.83 21.46
N PRO A 46 -11.29 12.74 21.42
CA PRO A 46 -11.70 11.51 20.72
C PRO A 46 -12.95 10.91 21.35
N GLU A 47 -13.90 10.54 20.52
CA GLU A 47 -15.14 9.89 20.94
C GLU A 47 -15.24 8.52 20.28
N PRO A 48 -15.64 7.48 21.06
CA PRO A 48 -15.77 6.15 20.48
C PRO A 48 -16.91 6.12 19.45
N ILE A 49 -16.72 5.26 18.44
CA ILE A 49 -17.74 5.03 17.42
C ILE A 49 -18.56 3.81 17.79
N ASP A 50 -19.85 3.90 17.53
CA ASP A 50 -20.74 2.74 17.65
C ASP A 50 -20.47 1.82 16.45
N ALA A 51 -19.67 0.78 16.68
CA ALA A 51 -19.24 -0.14 15.64
C ALA A 51 -19.37 -1.58 16.12
N PRO A 52 -20.61 -2.09 16.23
CA PRO A 52 -20.80 -3.49 16.62
C PRO A 52 -20.07 -4.41 15.65
N PRO A 53 -19.35 -5.44 16.17
CA PRO A 53 -18.58 -6.31 15.30
C PRO A 53 -19.37 -6.95 14.18
N GLU A 54 -20.59 -7.38 14.42
CA GLU A 54 -21.43 -7.99 13.38
C GLU A 54 -21.79 -6.98 12.29
N ASP A 55 -21.95 -5.72 12.62
CA ASP A 55 -22.23 -4.69 11.63
C ASP A 55 -20.99 -4.35 10.81
N VAL A 56 -19.82 -4.33 11.45
CA VAL A 56 -18.56 -4.14 10.76
C VAL A 56 -18.37 -5.25 9.72
N GLU A 57 -18.63 -6.51 10.10
CA GLU A 57 -18.50 -7.63 9.17
C GLU A 57 -19.45 -7.50 7.99
N LYS A 58 -20.67 -7.08 8.22
CA LYS A 58 -21.64 -6.87 7.14
C LYS A 58 -21.21 -5.77 6.19
N VAL A 59 -20.68 -4.68 6.72
CA VAL A 59 -20.19 -3.55 5.93
C VAL A 59 -19.02 -3.98 5.06
N VAL A 60 -18.07 -4.70 5.65
CA VAL A 60 -16.89 -5.18 4.91
C VAL A 60 -17.33 -6.13 3.78
N ALA A 61 -18.25 -7.06 4.08
CA ALA A 61 -18.77 -7.97 3.07
C ALA A 61 -19.46 -7.22 1.94
N TRP A 62 -20.28 -6.23 2.28
CA TRP A 62 -20.95 -5.39 1.27
C TRP A 62 -19.94 -4.68 0.38
N CYS A 63 -18.88 -4.16 0.97
CA CYS A 63 -17.85 -3.45 0.22
C CYS A 63 -17.13 -4.36 -0.77
N PHE A 64 -16.85 -5.61 -0.38
CA PHE A 64 -16.28 -6.59 -1.31
C PHE A 64 -17.25 -6.94 -2.43
N GLU A 65 -18.52 -7.21 -2.07
CA GLU A 65 -19.54 -7.60 -3.04
C GLU A 65 -19.78 -6.51 -4.09
N ASN A 66 -19.68 -5.27 -3.68
CA ASN A 66 -19.94 -4.12 -4.56
C ASN A 66 -18.65 -3.48 -5.08
N ARG A 67 -17.53 -4.16 -4.92
CA ARG A 67 -16.21 -3.77 -5.45
C ARG A 67 -15.68 -2.43 -4.93
N TYR A 68 -16.14 -2.00 -3.78
CA TYR A 68 -15.50 -0.91 -3.05
C TYR A 68 -14.21 -1.36 -2.38
N LEU A 69 -14.12 -2.65 -2.05
CA LEU A 69 -12.89 -3.29 -1.60
C LEU A 69 -12.47 -4.31 -2.66
N ASP A 70 -11.20 -4.26 -3.05
CA ASP A 70 -10.61 -5.18 -4.02
C ASP A 70 -9.11 -5.21 -3.73
N ASP A 71 -8.66 -6.27 -3.09
CA ASP A 71 -7.26 -6.38 -2.67
C ASP A 71 -6.31 -6.38 -3.86
N GLY A 72 -6.68 -7.01 -4.96
CA GLY A 72 -5.85 -7.00 -6.17
C GLY A 72 -5.66 -5.60 -6.72
N ARG A 73 -6.74 -4.83 -6.80
CA ARG A 73 -6.69 -3.45 -7.26
C ARG A 73 -5.85 -2.59 -6.32
N PHE A 74 -6.05 -2.77 -5.01
CA PHE A 74 -5.27 -2.04 -4.01
C PHE A 74 -3.77 -2.32 -4.16
N VAL A 75 -3.41 -3.59 -4.30
CA VAL A 75 -2.00 -3.99 -4.42
C VAL A 75 -1.37 -3.40 -5.67
N GLN A 76 -2.07 -3.46 -6.80
CA GLN A 76 -1.54 -2.90 -8.06
C GLN A 76 -1.28 -1.40 -7.95
N GLN A 77 -2.22 -0.67 -7.38
CA GLN A 77 -2.07 0.79 -7.21
C GLN A 77 -0.97 1.12 -6.22
N PHE A 78 -0.87 0.35 -5.14
CA PHE A 78 0.16 0.54 -4.13
C PHE A 78 1.55 0.31 -4.72
N MET A 79 1.73 -0.81 -5.44
CA MET A 79 3.00 -1.13 -6.09
C MET A 79 3.42 -0.04 -7.07
N ALA A 80 2.49 0.41 -7.92
CA ALA A 80 2.78 1.45 -8.89
C ALA A 80 3.21 2.74 -8.21
N GLY A 81 2.50 3.15 -7.17
CA GLY A 81 2.82 4.37 -6.44
C GLY A 81 4.16 4.30 -5.71
N ARG A 82 4.41 3.17 -5.03
CA ARG A 82 5.66 3.02 -4.28
C ARG A 82 6.86 2.89 -5.20
N SER A 83 6.71 2.17 -6.32
CA SER A 83 7.81 2.06 -7.29
C SER A 83 8.18 3.42 -7.87
N ARG A 84 7.19 4.26 -8.16
CA ARG A 84 7.47 5.62 -8.65
C ARG A 84 8.20 6.47 -7.63
N LYS A 85 7.98 6.20 -6.35
CA LYS A 85 8.68 6.90 -5.26
C LYS A 85 10.09 6.35 -5.02
N GLY A 86 10.48 5.32 -5.74
CA GLY A 86 11.83 4.78 -5.67
C GLY A 86 12.01 3.65 -4.67
N TYR A 87 10.96 2.90 -4.37
CA TYR A 87 11.04 1.74 -3.47
C TYR A 87 10.98 0.44 -4.26
N GLY A 88 11.74 -0.54 -3.81
CA GLY A 88 11.85 -1.83 -4.48
C GLY A 88 10.91 -2.90 -3.95
N PRO A 89 10.92 -4.09 -4.57
CA PRO A 89 9.94 -5.12 -4.28
C PRO A 89 9.99 -5.68 -2.86
N ALA A 90 11.17 -5.78 -2.25
CA ALA A 90 11.27 -6.30 -0.88
C ALA A 90 10.54 -5.39 0.10
N ARG A 91 10.73 -4.08 -0.04
CA ARG A 91 10.06 -3.11 0.84
C ARG A 91 8.55 -3.06 0.57
N ILE A 92 8.16 -3.14 -0.69
CA ILE A 92 6.75 -3.13 -1.07
C ILE A 92 6.04 -4.38 -0.51
N ARG A 93 6.68 -5.56 -0.60
CA ARG A 93 6.14 -6.79 0.01
C ARG A 93 5.94 -6.63 1.51
N GLN A 94 6.91 -6.06 2.19
CA GLN A 94 6.84 -5.85 3.63
C GLN A 94 5.68 -4.91 3.99
N GLU A 95 5.58 -3.79 3.28
CA GLU A 95 4.53 -2.81 3.54
C GLU A 95 3.14 -3.38 3.27
N LEU A 96 2.99 -4.14 2.19
CA LEU A 96 1.72 -4.79 1.88
C LEU A 96 1.33 -5.82 2.94
N GLY A 97 2.30 -6.57 3.45
CA GLY A 97 2.06 -7.50 4.54
C GLY A 97 1.57 -6.80 5.79
N GLN A 98 2.15 -5.63 6.10
CA GLN A 98 1.72 -4.82 7.25
C GLN A 98 0.30 -4.29 7.08
N LYS A 99 -0.16 -4.15 5.85
CA LYS A 99 -1.53 -3.72 5.54
C LYS A 99 -2.52 -4.88 5.48
N GLY A 100 -2.07 -6.07 5.83
CA GLY A 100 -2.94 -7.24 5.94
C GLY A 100 -3.19 -7.97 4.64
N ILE A 101 -2.43 -7.66 3.58
CA ILE A 101 -2.57 -8.39 2.31
C ILE A 101 -1.90 -9.75 2.45
N THR A 102 -2.55 -10.80 1.98
CA THR A 102 -2.02 -12.15 2.07
C THR A 102 -0.82 -12.33 1.15
N ARG A 103 0.06 -13.25 1.51
CA ARG A 103 1.24 -13.54 0.72
C ARG A 103 0.88 -13.97 -0.71
N GLU A 104 -0.19 -14.78 -0.85
CA GLU A 104 -0.63 -15.24 -2.18
C GLU A 104 -0.99 -14.07 -3.09
N VAL A 105 -1.73 -13.09 -2.56
CA VAL A 105 -2.13 -11.91 -3.34
C VAL A 105 -0.91 -11.08 -3.71
N ILE A 106 0.03 -10.89 -2.75
CA ILE A 106 1.25 -10.13 -2.99
C ILE A 106 2.08 -10.79 -4.10
N GLU A 107 2.33 -12.09 -3.98
CA GLU A 107 3.19 -12.78 -4.95
C GLU A 107 2.55 -12.88 -6.32
N GLN A 108 1.24 -13.02 -6.38
CA GLN A 108 0.53 -12.98 -7.66
C GLN A 108 0.72 -11.62 -8.33
N ALA A 109 0.56 -10.54 -7.58
CA ALA A 109 0.76 -9.19 -8.10
C ALA A 109 2.19 -8.96 -8.56
N MET A 110 3.17 -9.48 -7.81
CA MET A 110 4.57 -9.39 -8.20
C MET A 110 4.86 -10.11 -9.53
N ARG A 111 4.24 -11.27 -9.72
CA ARG A 111 4.41 -12.01 -10.97
C ARG A 111 3.77 -11.31 -12.16
N GLU A 112 2.65 -10.64 -11.93
CA GLU A 112 1.86 -10.00 -12.98
C GLU A 112 2.31 -8.58 -13.31
N CYS A 113 3.09 -7.95 -12.42
CA CYS A 113 3.49 -6.57 -12.64
C CYS A 113 4.48 -6.47 -13.79
N GLU A 114 4.43 -5.33 -14.49
CA GLU A 114 5.31 -5.05 -15.61
C GLU A 114 6.44 -4.09 -15.22
N ILE A 115 6.69 -3.93 -13.93
CA ILE A 115 7.72 -3.03 -13.43
C ILE A 115 9.10 -3.66 -13.66
N ASP A 116 9.97 -2.94 -14.33
CA ASP A 116 11.36 -3.33 -14.49
C ASP A 116 12.13 -2.83 -13.27
N TRP A 117 12.29 -3.71 -12.29
CA TRP A 117 12.91 -3.36 -11.01
C TRP A 117 14.39 -2.96 -11.17
N ALA A 118 15.11 -3.59 -12.09
CA ALA A 118 16.50 -3.23 -12.35
C ALA A 118 16.61 -1.82 -12.93
N ALA A 119 15.72 -1.48 -13.86
CA ALA A 119 15.68 -0.14 -14.45
C ALA A 119 15.32 0.92 -13.40
N GLN A 120 14.36 0.60 -12.53
CA GLN A 120 13.97 1.50 -11.44
C GLN A 120 15.13 1.72 -10.46
N ALA A 121 15.82 0.65 -10.09
CA ALA A 121 16.97 0.74 -9.20
C ALA A 121 18.07 1.62 -9.81
N ARG A 122 18.34 1.43 -11.09
CA ARG A 122 19.32 2.23 -11.81
C ARG A 122 18.96 3.72 -11.80
N GLU A 123 17.69 4.02 -12.07
CA GLU A 123 17.24 5.41 -12.05
C GLU A 123 17.42 6.05 -10.69
N GLN A 124 17.11 5.33 -9.62
CA GLN A 124 17.28 5.84 -8.26
C GLN A 124 18.76 6.08 -7.94
N ALA A 125 19.62 5.17 -8.37
CA ALA A 125 21.05 5.34 -8.18
C ALA A 125 21.57 6.57 -8.95
N GLN A 126 21.15 6.74 -10.19
CA GLN A 126 21.58 7.87 -11.02
C GLN A 126 21.11 9.19 -10.45
N ARG A 127 19.91 9.26 -9.92
CA ARG A 127 19.39 10.47 -9.28
C ARG A 127 20.22 10.90 -8.08
N LYS A 128 20.70 9.93 -7.31
CA LYS A 128 21.45 10.23 -6.09
C LYS A 128 22.95 10.40 -6.32
N TYR A 129 23.52 9.59 -7.19
CA TYR A 129 24.97 9.53 -7.35
C TYR A 129 25.47 10.08 -8.70
N GLY A 130 24.56 10.45 -9.58
CA GLY A 130 24.90 11.05 -10.86
C GLY A 130 25.13 10.00 -11.95
N GLU A 131 25.39 10.51 -13.15
CA GLU A 131 25.62 9.70 -14.34
C GLU A 131 26.91 10.19 -14.98
N PRO A 132 27.83 9.26 -15.39
CA PRO A 132 27.75 7.79 -15.25
C PRO A 132 27.92 7.36 -13.79
N LEU A 133 27.38 6.18 -13.47
CA LEU A 133 27.52 5.64 -12.13
C LEU A 133 28.97 5.24 -11.87
N PRO A 134 29.47 5.44 -10.63
CA PRO A 134 30.83 5.03 -10.29
C PRO A 134 31.04 3.54 -10.46
N THR A 135 32.26 3.15 -10.89
CA THR A 135 32.63 1.76 -11.07
C THR A 135 33.69 1.30 -10.06
N VAL A 136 34.16 2.21 -9.20
CA VAL A 136 35.10 1.88 -8.13
C VAL A 136 34.36 1.06 -7.09
N PHE A 137 34.99 0.00 -6.59
CA PHE A 137 34.36 -0.96 -5.69
C PHE A 137 33.73 -0.29 -4.46
N ALA A 138 34.46 0.59 -3.79
CA ALA A 138 33.95 1.26 -2.59
C ALA A 138 32.67 2.06 -2.87
N GLU A 139 32.62 2.74 -4.02
CA GLU A 139 31.44 3.51 -4.41
C GLU A 139 30.29 2.58 -4.80
N LYS A 140 30.58 1.48 -5.47
CA LYS A 140 29.55 0.48 -5.80
C LYS A 140 28.90 -0.06 -4.54
N VAL A 141 29.68 -0.34 -3.50
CA VAL A 141 29.16 -0.85 -2.23
C VAL A 141 28.18 0.16 -1.61
N LYS A 142 28.52 1.44 -1.65
CA LYS A 142 27.62 2.49 -1.13
C LYS A 142 26.29 2.48 -1.88
N ILE A 143 26.35 2.40 -3.20
CA ILE A 143 25.15 2.40 -4.03
C ILE A 143 24.32 1.15 -3.77
N GLN A 144 24.96 -0.01 -3.64
CA GLN A 144 24.27 -1.25 -3.32
C GLN A 144 23.53 -1.15 -1.98
N ARG A 145 24.18 -0.59 -0.95
CA ARG A 145 23.56 -0.41 0.35
C ARG A 145 22.34 0.51 0.28
N PHE A 146 22.48 1.61 -0.45
CA PHE A 146 21.37 2.53 -0.66
C PHE A 146 20.19 1.84 -1.30
N LEU A 147 20.44 1.08 -2.37
CA LEU A 147 19.37 0.40 -3.09
C LEU A 147 18.76 -0.74 -2.29
N LEU A 148 19.58 -1.50 -1.54
CA LEU A 148 19.06 -2.53 -0.63
C LEU A 148 18.16 -1.92 0.43
N TYR A 149 18.56 -0.78 0.99
CA TYR A 149 17.74 -0.06 1.96
C TYR A 149 16.40 0.36 1.37
N ARG A 150 16.38 0.74 0.08
CA ARG A 150 15.16 1.09 -0.63
C ARG A 150 14.29 -0.13 -0.96
N GLY A 151 14.82 -1.33 -0.80
CA GLY A 151 14.05 -2.56 -0.99
C GLY A 151 14.28 -3.26 -2.31
N TYR A 152 15.29 -2.84 -3.08
CA TYR A 152 15.61 -3.55 -4.32
C TYR A 152 16.36 -4.84 -4.01
N LEU A 153 16.19 -5.84 -4.88
CA LEU A 153 16.84 -7.13 -4.71
C LEU A 153 18.26 -7.07 -5.27
N MET A 154 19.16 -7.84 -4.64
CA MET A 154 20.56 -7.81 -5.06
C MET A 154 20.73 -8.18 -6.55
N GLU A 155 19.95 -9.14 -7.04
CA GLU A 155 20.01 -9.53 -8.46
C GLU A 155 19.70 -8.35 -9.39
N ASP A 156 18.73 -7.51 -9.03
CA ASP A 156 18.38 -6.33 -9.82
C ASP A 156 19.46 -5.25 -9.70
N ILE A 157 20.03 -5.12 -8.51
CA ILE A 157 21.10 -4.15 -8.27
C ILE A 157 22.34 -4.52 -9.08
N GLN A 158 22.70 -5.80 -9.10
CA GLN A 158 23.86 -6.28 -9.85
C GLN A 158 23.68 -6.07 -11.36
N GLU A 159 22.45 -6.14 -11.84
CA GLU A 159 22.13 -5.92 -13.25
C GLU A 159 22.56 -4.52 -13.71
N ILE A 160 22.58 -3.54 -12.82
CA ILE A 160 22.93 -2.16 -13.14
C ILE A 160 24.31 -2.07 -13.79
N TRP A 161 25.28 -2.84 -13.27
CA TRP A 161 26.65 -2.79 -13.78
C TRP A 161 26.96 -3.89 -14.79
N ARG A 162 26.11 -4.88 -14.91
CA ARG A 162 26.34 -6.01 -15.84
C ARG A 162 26.44 -5.55 -17.28
N ASN A 163 25.62 -4.57 -17.66
CA ASN A 163 25.56 -4.08 -19.03
C ASN A 163 26.71 -3.13 -19.39
N PHE A 164 27.59 -2.83 -18.44
CA PHE A 164 28.77 -2.00 -18.68
C PHE A 164 30.07 -2.81 -18.81
N ALA A 165 29.95 -4.12 -18.71
CA ALA A 165 31.12 -4.99 -18.73
C ALA A 165 31.57 -5.36 -20.15
N ASP A 166 30.88 -4.93 -21.18
CA ASP A 166 31.21 -5.23 -22.58
C ASP A 166 32.14 -4.22 -23.19
#